data_cbed717781e60c7644daeffcda297352
#
_entry.id   cbed717781e60c7644daeffcda297352
#
_cell.length_a   1.000
_cell.length_b   1.000
_cell.length_c   1.000
_cell.angle_alpha   90.00
_cell.angle_beta   90.00
_cell.angle_gamma   90.00
#
_symmetry.space_group_name_H-M   'P 1'
#
loop_
_entity.id
_entity.type
_entity.pdbx_description
1 polymer ?
#
loop_
_entity_poly.entity_id
_entity_poly.type
_entity_poly.pdbx_seq_one_letter_code
_entity_poly.pdbx_strand_id
1 'polypeptide(L)'
;MAGIGIYVHVTFLLLIFFAGWKGYSVQQKASDALWYIAFTLTLFFIVVLHELGHALAARRYGIGTRDITLLPIGGVARLERMPEKPRQELVVALAGPAVNVVLAILIGAGMMLAARFSSGEQVLSAGRGFITGLLYVNIVLVVFNLLPAFPMDGGRVLRALLAIRMDYVRATQIAANIGQGMAFIFGMLGLLGFMGGPMNPLLILIAVFVWMGAAQESNMVQVKSALGHTRVGQLMITDFRTLAPEDTLSRAVDLLLTTHQQDFPVVVSGRVVGVLTRSALVQGLARLGSQLPVADAMEQQFQTADADDLVEAVFTRLQGPTLRSMPVLWNGQLAGMITAENVGEYLMIEAALHNDPNERRNLMPAGRVQFADK
;
A
#
# COMPACT_ATOMS: atom_id res chain seq x y z
N MET A 1 10.12 2.67 19.23
CA MET A 1 9.10 2.78 20.29
C MET A 1 8.25 1.52 20.28
N ALA A 2 7.97 0.92 21.43
CA ALA A 2 7.16 -0.33 21.55
C ALA A 2 7.59 -1.51 20.65
N GLY A 3 8.86 -1.61 20.28
CA GLY A 3 9.40 -2.62 19.36
C GLY A 3 9.21 -2.31 17.87
N ILE A 4 8.64 -1.13 17.52
CA ILE A 4 8.39 -0.71 16.14
C ILE A 4 9.54 0.20 15.68
N GLY A 5 10.13 -0.13 14.53
CA GLY A 5 11.15 0.71 13.88
C GLY A 5 10.55 2.01 13.35
N ILE A 6 11.20 3.15 13.62
CA ILE A 6 10.81 4.44 13.05
C ILE A 6 11.90 4.84 12.06
N TYR A 7 11.51 5.06 10.81
CA TYR A 7 12.41 5.43 9.73
C TYR A 7 12.06 6.82 9.22
N VAL A 8 13.09 7.55 8.83
CA VAL A 8 12.96 8.87 8.22
C VAL A 8 13.42 8.77 6.78
N HIS A 9 12.53 9.05 5.83
CA HIS A 9 12.89 9.04 4.42
C HIS A 9 13.80 10.24 4.10
N VAL A 10 14.75 10.06 3.19
CA VAL A 10 15.71 11.12 2.82
C VAL A 10 15.04 12.42 2.38
N THR A 11 13.88 12.34 1.75
CA THR A 11 13.11 13.53 1.33
C THR A 11 12.58 14.37 2.50
N PHE A 12 12.49 13.80 3.70
CA PHE A 12 12.14 14.54 4.91
C PHE A 12 13.20 15.61 5.25
N LEU A 13 14.48 15.35 4.96
CA LEU A 13 15.54 16.32 5.16
C LEU A 13 15.35 17.58 4.30
N LEU A 14 14.75 17.43 3.09
CA LEU A 14 14.40 18.56 2.24
C LEU A 14 13.31 19.43 2.89
N LEU A 15 12.35 18.82 3.58
CA LEU A 15 11.32 19.56 4.31
C LEU A 15 11.93 20.35 5.47
N ILE A 16 12.83 19.77 6.25
CA ILE A 16 13.54 20.45 7.34
C ILE A 16 14.39 21.61 6.79
N PHE A 17 15.12 21.37 5.70
CA PHE A 17 15.89 22.42 5.01
C PHE A 17 14.96 23.56 4.55
N PHE A 18 13.85 23.25 3.92
CA PHE A 18 12.87 24.25 3.46
C PHE A 18 12.24 25.02 4.62
N ALA A 19 11.91 24.34 5.72
CA ALA A 19 11.39 25.01 6.93
C ALA A 19 12.40 26.01 7.52
N GLY A 20 13.66 25.60 7.64
CA GLY A 20 14.74 26.48 8.11
C GLY A 20 14.99 27.65 7.15
N TRP A 21 15.04 27.41 5.86
CA TRP A 21 15.20 28.45 4.84
C TRP A 21 14.03 29.46 4.84
N LYS A 22 12.79 28.98 4.91
CA LYS A 22 11.61 29.82 5.02
C LYS A 22 11.66 30.70 6.28
N GLY A 23 12.00 30.09 7.43
CA GLY A 23 12.14 30.84 8.69
C GLY A 23 13.20 31.95 8.58
N TYR A 24 14.36 31.65 8.00
CA TYR A 24 15.42 32.64 7.80
C TYR A 24 15.02 33.73 6.81
N SER A 25 14.30 33.39 5.74
CA SER A 25 13.91 34.34 4.68
C SER A 25 12.92 35.41 5.14
N VAL A 26 12.15 35.17 6.21
CA VAL A 26 11.11 36.11 6.69
C VAL A 26 11.72 37.28 7.43
N GLN A 27 12.64 37.09 8.36
CA GLN A 27 13.24 38.14 9.18
C GLN A 27 14.76 38.19 9.18
N GLN A 28 15.41 37.32 8.39
CA GLN A 28 16.86 37.13 8.30
C GLN A 28 17.54 36.84 9.66
N LYS A 29 16.81 36.19 10.58
CA LYS A 29 17.30 35.80 11.89
C LYS A 29 17.43 34.29 12.00
N ALA A 30 18.55 33.80 12.54
CA ALA A 30 18.76 32.38 12.79
C ALA A 30 17.76 31.81 13.82
N SER A 31 17.28 32.63 14.76
CA SER A 31 16.24 32.26 15.73
C SER A 31 14.93 31.80 15.06
N ASP A 32 14.53 32.47 13.98
CA ASP A 32 13.29 32.14 13.28
C ASP A 32 13.45 30.86 12.47
N ALA A 33 14.60 30.64 11.85
CA ALA A 33 14.93 29.37 11.23
C ALA A 33 14.85 28.21 12.24
N LEU A 34 15.45 28.36 13.42
CA LEU A 34 15.39 27.37 14.49
C LEU A 34 13.95 27.14 14.97
N TRP A 35 13.14 28.19 15.08
CA TRP A 35 11.74 28.07 15.47
C TRP A 35 10.95 27.25 14.46
N TYR A 36 11.08 27.52 13.15
CA TYR A 36 10.40 26.76 12.10
C TYR A 36 10.85 25.30 12.06
N ILE A 37 12.14 25.02 12.24
CA ILE A 37 12.68 23.68 12.32
C ILE A 37 12.09 22.94 13.54
N ALA A 38 12.15 23.56 14.73
CA ALA A 38 11.62 22.99 15.96
C ALA A 38 10.11 22.71 15.86
N PHE A 39 9.36 23.63 15.28
CA PHE A 39 7.92 23.47 15.05
C PHE A 39 7.64 22.28 14.12
N THR A 40 8.36 22.19 13.01
CA THR A 40 8.21 21.08 12.05
C THR A 40 8.57 19.75 12.69
N LEU A 41 9.67 19.66 13.44
CA LEU A 41 10.05 18.43 14.14
C LEU A 41 8.99 18.02 15.19
N THR A 42 8.46 18.97 15.94
CA THR A 42 7.40 18.70 16.92
C THR A 42 6.10 18.25 16.25
N LEU A 43 5.74 18.86 15.12
CA LEU A 43 4.61 18.43 14.29
C LEU A 43 4.76 16.97 13.87
N PHE A 44 5.92 16.60 13.33
CA PHE A 44 6.15 15.21 12.91
C PHE A 44 6.26 14.24 14.07
N PHE A 45 6.71 14.68 15.24
CA PHE A 45 6.62 13.88 16.45
C PHE A 45 5.15 13.60 16.83
N ILE A 46 4.26 14.58 16.69
CA ILE A 46 2.80 14.39 16.87
C ILE A 46 2.26 13.38 15.85
N VAL A 47 2.70 13.46 14.58
CA VAL A 47 2.32 12.49 13.55
C VAL A 47 2.80 11.08 13.92
N VAL A 48 4.01 10.92 14.46
CA VAL A 48 4.49 9.61 14.96
C VAL A 48 3.59 9.08 16.08
N LEU A 49 3.18 9.94 17.01
CA LEU A 49 2.26 9.54 18.08
C LEU A 49 0.89 9.12 17.55
N HIS A 50 0.38 9.80 16.53
CA HIS A 50 -0.84 9.45 15.82
C HIS A 50 -0.72 8.04 15.19
N GLU A 51 0.34 7.79 14.39
CA GLU A 51 0.61 6.47 13.78
C GLU A 51 0.82 5.38 14.84
N LEU A 52 1.47 5.73 15.95
CA LEU A 52 1.63 4.81 17.07
C LEU A 52 0.28 4.45 17.72
N GLY A 53 -0.68 5.39 17.73
CA GLY A 53 -2.05 5.12 18.16
C GLY A 53 -2.68 3.99 17.35
N HIS A 54 -2.63 4.05 16.01
CA HIS A 54 -3.09 2.98 15.13
C HIS A 54 -2.35 1.67 15.38
N ALA A 55 -1.03 1.71 15.45
CA ALA A 55 -0.17 0.54 15.62
C ALA A 55 -0.45 -0.19 16.95
N LEU A 56 -0.61 0.55 18.05
CA LEU A 56 -0.91 -0.03 19.36
C LEU A 56 -2.34 -0.60 19.42
N ALA A 57 -3.30 0.04 18.77
CA ALA A 57 -4.65 -0.48 18.65
C ALA A 57 -4.68 -1.77 17.81
N ALA A 58 -3.97 -1.82 16.67
CA ALA A 58 -3.86 -3.01 15.83
C ALA A 58 -3.20 -4.19 16.58
N ARG A 59 -2.18 -3.91 17.40
CA ARG A 59 -1.49 -4.91 18.21
C ARG A 59 -2.42 -5.64 19.18
N ARG A 60 -3.48 -4.99 19.70
CA ARG A 60 -4.49 -5.63 20.56
C ARG A 60 -5.26 -6.74 19.86
N TYR A 61 -5.28 -6.70 18.53
CA TYR A 61 -5.92 -7.69 17.66
C TYR A 61 -4.94 -8.66 17.01
N GLY A 62 -3.69 -8.72 17.51
CA GLY A 62 -2.65 -9.61 17.00
C GLY A 62 -2.10 -9.20 15.63
N ILE A 63 -2.23 -7.92 15.25
CA ILE A 63 -1.72 -7.38 14.00
C ILE A 63 -0.41 -6.63 14.29
N GLY A 64 0.68 -7.12 13.71
CA GLY A 64 2.00 -6.51 13.81
C GLY A 64 2.10 -5.23 12.98
N THR A 65 3.04 -4.36 13.37
CA THR A 65 3.45 -3.19 12.58
C THR A 65 4.91 -3.38 12.23
N ARG A 66 5.22 -3.41 10.93
CA ARG A 66 6.60 -3.59 10.44
C ARG A 66 7.46 -2.38 10.82
N ASP A 67 6.97 -1.20 10.48
CA ASP A 67 7.64 0.07 10.74
C ASP A 67 6.68 1.26 10.60
N ILE A 68 7.18 2.43 11.03
CA ILE A 68 6.57 3.74 10.77
C ILE A 68 7.59 4.55 9.98
N THR A 69 7.25 4.97 8.76
CA THR A 69 8.13 5.77 7.91
C THR A 69 7.60 7.20 7.82
N LEU A 70 8.49 8.18 8.11
CA LEU A 70 8.19 9.60 7.96
C LEU A 70 8.54 10.09 6.56
N LEU A 71 7.53 10.60 5.88
CA LEU A 71 7.60 11.24 4.56
C LEU A 71 7.27 12.72 4.70
N PRO A 72 7.64 13.60 3.75
CA PRO A 72 7.28 15.03 3.80
C PRO A 72 5.77 15.29 3.88
N ILE A 73 4.96 14.37 3.37
CA ILE A 73 3.48 14.46 3.32
C ILE A 73 2.80 13.88 4.57
N GLY A 74 3.57 13.29 5.51
CA GLY A 74 3.03 12.67 6.72
C GLY A 74 3.77 11.40 7.16
N GLY A 75 3.23 10.72 8.18
CA GLY A 75 3.66 9.40 8.62
C GLY A 75 2.90 8.28 7.91
N VAL A 76 3.53 7.14 7.75
CA VAL A 76 2.90 5.92 7.25
C VAL A 76 3.29 4.75 8.13
N ALA A 77 2.35 4.23 8.91
CA ALA A 77 2.52 2.97 9.63
C ALA A 77 2.21 1.80 8.70
N ARG A 78 3.20 0.92 8.47
CA ARG A 78 3.01 -0.29 7.67
C ARG A 78 2.55 -1.42 8.56
N LEU A 79 1.22 -1.58 8.66
CA LEU A 79 0.61 -2.73 9.30
C LEU A 79 0.82 -3.99 8.43
N GLU A 80 1.03 -5.15 9.05
CA GLU A 80 1.16 -6.42 8.33
C GLU A 80 -0.11 -6.79 7.55
N ARG A 81 -1.26 -6.44 8.11
CA ARG A 81 -2.58 -6.58 7.49
C ARG A 81 -3.57 -5.60 8.11
N MET A 82 -4.65 -5.31 7.41
CA MET A 82 -5.79 -4.59 8.00
C MET A 82 -6.69 -5.55 8.77
N PRO A 83 -7.36 -5.08 9.85
CA PRO A 83 -8.36 -5.90 10.53
C PRO A 83 -9.51 -6.24 9.59
N GLU A 84 -9.88 -7.52 9.49
CA GLU A 84 -11.00 -7.97 8.64
C GLU A 84 -12.37 -7.76 9.29
N LYS A 85 -12.41 -7.67 10.65
CA LYS A 85 -13.65 -7.44 11.38
C LYS A 85 -13.96 -5.95 11.46
N PRO A 86 -15.15 -5.47 11.01
CA PRO A 86 -15.48 -4.06 10.95
C PRO A 86 -15.31 -3.31 12.28
N ARG A 87 -15.68 -3.95 13.40
CA ARG A 87 -15.51 -3.35 14.74
C ARG A 87 -14.03 -3.15 15.12
N GLN A 88 -13.16 -4.05 14.70
CA GLN A 88 -11.71 -3.93 14.96
C GLN A 88 -11.11 -2.83 14.09
N GLU A 89 -11.50 -2.76 12.82
CA GLU A 89 -11.10 -1.70 11.92
C GLU A 89 -11.51 -0.32 12.45
N LEU A 90 -12.76 -0.19 12.94
CA LEU A 90 -13.26 1.05 13.53
C LEU A 90 -12.40 1.52 14.70
N VAL A 91 -12.04 0.62 15.62
CA VAL A 91 -11.20 0.96 16.78
C VAL A 91 -9.80 1.37 16.33
N VAL A 92 -9.22 0.63 15.38
CA VAL A 92 -7.88 0.96 14.86
C VAL A 92 -7.92 2.30 14.14
N ALA A 93 -8.91 2.56 13.28
CA ALA A 93 -9.02 3.81 12.52
C ALA A 93 -9.24 5.04 13.43
N LEU A 94 -9.96 4.91 14.52
CA LEU A 94 -10.18 6.01 15.48
C LEU A 94 -9.00 6.24 16.42
N ALA A 95 -8.08 5.27 16.58
CA ALA A 95 -7.01 5.35 17.57
C ALA A 95 -6.00 6.46 17.28
N GLY A 96 -5.65 6.72 16.00
CA GLY A 96 -4.79 7.84 15.61
C GLY A 96 -5.41 9.20 15.92
N PRO A 97 -6.59 9.52 15.38
CA PRO A 97 -7.31 10.74 15.72
C PRO A 97 -7.53 10.95 17.23
N ALA A 98 -7.79 9.87 17.99
CA ALA A 98 -7.95 9.93 19.44
C ALA A 98 -6.68 10.44 20.14
N VAL A 99 -5.48 10.04 19.68
CA VAL A 99 -4.22 10.59 20.20
C VAL A 99 -4.16 12.11 20.01
N ASN A 100 -4.51 12.60 18.83
CA ASN A 100 -4.50 14.04 18.55
C ASN A 100 -5.55 14.80 19.40
N VAL A 101 -6.72 14.21 19.64
CA VAL A 101 -7.74 14.76 20.54
C VAL A 101 -7.18 14.90 21.96
N VAL A 102 -6.55 13.83 22.47
CA VAL A 102 -5.94 13.87 23.80
C VAL A 102 -4.84 14.92 23.90
N LEU A 103 -3.97 15.01 22.87
CA LEU A 103 -2.92 16.03 22.81
C LEU A 103 -3.53 17.45 22.76
N ALA A 104 -4.56 17.67 21.96
CA ALA A 104 -5.24 18.97 21.89
C ALA A 104 -5.85 19.36 23.26
N ILE A 105 -6.49 18.41 23.96
CA ILE A 105 -7.03 18.66 25.32
C ILE A 105 -5.91 18.97 26.30
N LEU A 106 -4.81 18.24 26.30
CA LEU A 106 -3.68 18.46 27.21
C LEU A 106 -3.01 19.81 26.95
N ILE A 107 -2.79 20.16 25.68
CA ILE A 107 -2.22 21.47 25.31
C ILE A 107 -3.17 22.58 25.71
N GLY A 108 -4.46 22.49 25.41
CA GLY A 108 -5.47 23.47 25.76
C GLY A 108 -5.61 23.67 27.27
N ALA A 109 -5.68 22.59 28.04
CA ALA A 109 -5.70 22.60 29.49
C ALA A 109 -4.44 23.25 30.09
N GLY A 110 -3.26 22.89 29.54
CA GLY A 110 -1.97 23.50 29.93
C GLY A 110 -1.95 25.02 29.69
N MET A 111 -2.47 25.48 28.53
CA MET A 111 -2.60 26.91 28.22
C MET A 111 -3.54 27.62 29.19
N MET A 112 -4.69 27.02 29.51
CA MET A 112 -5.66 27.59 30.46
C MET A 112 -5.06 27.68 31.87
N LEU A 113 -4.34 26.66 32.28
CA LEU A 113 -3.68 26.64 33.61
C LEU A 113 -2.57 27.69 33.67
N ALA A 114 -1.70 27.76 32.66
CA ALA A 114 -0.66 28.77 32.56
C ALA A 114 -1.22 30.21 32.61
N ALA A 115 -2.35 30.45 31.96
CA ALA A 115 -3.02 31.76 31.98
C ALA A 115 -3.50 32.18 33.38
N ARG A 116 -3.81 31.21 34.26
CA ARG A 116 -4.22 31.48 35.64
C ARG A 116 -3.06 31.87 36.58
N PHE A 117 -1.87 31.36 36.29
CA PHE A 117 -0.70 31.53 37.16
C PHE A 117 0.32 32.57 36.67
N SER A 118 0.18 33.05 35.41
CA SER A 118 1.11 34.03 34.83
C SER A 118 0.63 35.44 35.00
N SER A 119 1.26 36.16 35.92
CA SER A 119 1.20 37.63 36.03
C SER A 119 2.24 38.34 35.16
N GLY A 120 3.02 37.61 34.34
CA GLY A 120 4.09 38.14 33.50
C GLY A 120 3.82 37.98 32.00
N GLU A 121 3.40 39.07 31.33
CA GLU A 121 3.04 39.07 29.89
C GLU A 121 4.19 38.75 28.93
N GLN A 122 5.44 38.96 29.30
CA GLN A 122 6.58 38.90 28.36
C GLN A 122 7.16 37.49 28.10
N VAL A 123 7.14 36.55 29.04
CA VAL A 123 7.66 35.20 28.87
C VAL A 123 6.70 34.30 28.07
N LEU A 124 5.41 34.65 28.11
CA LEU A 124 4.35 33.90 27.41
C LEU A 124 4.19 34.26 25.94
N SER A 125 4.67 35.45 25.50
CA SER A 125 4.42 35.92 24.13
C SER A 125 5.15 35.11 23.06
N ALA A 126 6.42 34.76 23.27
CA ALA A 126 7.21 33.99 22.31
C ALA A 126 6.79 32.51 22.25
N GLY A 127 6.43 31.90 23.40
CA GLY A 127 5.96 30.52 23.48
C GLY A 127 4.50 30.33 23.06
N ARG A 128 3.66 31.39 23.20
CA ARG A 128 2.23 31.33 22.84
C ARG A 128 2.01 30.96 21.37
N GLY A 129 2.74 31.58 20.46
CA GLY A 129 2.64 31.27 19.02
C GLY A 129 2.94 29.80 18.69
N PHE A 130 3.97 29.23 19.33
CA PHE A 130 4.37 27.84 19.14
C PHE A 130 3.29 26.88 19.67
N ILE A 131 2.87 27.05 20.92
CA ILE A 131 1.90 26.17 21.59
C ILE A 131 0.51 26.30 20.94
N THR A 132 0.08 27.51 20.59
CA THR A 132 -1.18 27.74 19.87
C THR A 132 -1.14 27.12 18.48
N GLY A 133 0.00 27.21 17.79
CA GLY A 133 0.22 26.54 16.52
C GLY A 133 0.10 25.02 16.63
N LEU A 134 0.69 24.40 17.68
CA LEU A 134 0.55 22.98 17.93
C LEU A 134 -0.89 22.56 18.25
N LEU A 135 -1.61 23.36 19.05
CA LEU A 135 -3.04 23.12 19.30
C LEU A 135 -3.84 23.15 18.01
N TYR A 136 -3.65 24.19 17.20
CA TYR A 136 -4.32 24.33 15.92
C TYR A 136 -4.03 23.15 14.99
N VAL A 137 -2.76 22.74 14.86
CA VAL A 137 -2.37 21.59 14.03
C VAL A 137 -3.04 20.31 14.52
N ASN A 138 -3.09 20.05 15.84
CA ASN A 138 -3.78 18.86 16.35
C ASN A 138 -5.26 18.85 15.99
N ILE A 139 -5.94 20.01 16.10
CA ILE A 139 -7.35 20.13 15.72
C ILE A 139 -7.52 19.89 14.21
N VAL A 140 -6.67 20.49 13.39
CA VAL A 140 -6.70 20.31 11.92
C VAL A 140 -6.44 18.85 11.56
N LEU A 141 -5.47 18.17 12.20
CA LEU A 141 -5.20 16.74 11.97
C LEU A 141 -6.41 15.87 12.33
N VAL A 142 -7.11 16.16 13.44
CA VAL A 142 -8.34 15.44 13.79
C VAL A 142 -9.41 15.66 12.74
N VAL A 143 -9.69 16.89 12.37
CA VAL A 143 -10.74 17.23 11.41
C VAL A 143 -10.43 16.61 10.04
N PHE A 144 -9.19 16.76 9.57
CA PHE A 144 -8.77 16.26 8.26
C PHE A 144 -8.78 14.74 8.21
N ASN A 145 -8.24 14.07 9.24
CA ASN A 145 -8.23 12.61 9.30
C ASN A 145 -9.63 11.99 9.51
N LEU A 146 -10.59 12.72 10.06
CA LEU A 146 -11.97 12.26 10.22
C LEU A 146 -12.87 12.58 9.01
N LEU A 147 -12.36 13.25 7.96
CA LEU A 147 -13.10 13.38 6.71
C LEU A 147 -13.47 11.98 6.17
N PRO A 148 -14.75 11.75 5.79
CA PRO A 148 -15.23 10.43 5.34
C PRO A 148 -14.76 10.12 3.91
N ALA A 149 -13.47 10.16 3.69
CA ALA A 149 -12.81 9.95 2.41
C ALA A 149 -11.48 9.22 2.58
N PHE A 150 -11.17 8.26 1.69
CA PHE A 150 -9.83 7.71 1.59
C PHE A 150 -8.85 8.73 0.95
N PRO A 151 -7.57 8.70 1.32
CA PRO A 151 -6.89 7.72 2.18
C PRO A 151 -6.92 8.04 3.69
N MET A 152 -7.74 9.00 4.14
CA MET A 152 -7.83 9.40 5.54
C MET A 152 -8.51 8.32 6.40
N ASP A 153 -8.29 8.41 7.73
CA ASP A 153 -8.88 7.45 8.68
C ASP A 153 -10.41 7.49 8.70
N GLY A 154 -11.00 8.66 8.44
CA GLY A 154 -12.45 8.84 8.32
C GLY A 154 -13.06 8.01 7.18
N GLY A 155 -12.34 7.76 6.10
CA GLY A 155 -12.74 6.83 5.06
C GLY A 155 -12.82 5.39 5.57
N ARG A 156 -11.85 4.96 6.38
CA ARG A 156 -11.84 3.65 7.05
C ARG A 156 -12.93 3.56 8.10
N VAL A 157 -13.15 4.62 8.87
CA VAL A 157 -14.26 4.71 9.83
C VAL A 157 -15.60 4.53 9.11
N LEU A 158 -15.81 5.25 8.01
CA LEU A 158 -17.02 5.15 7.19
C LEU A 158 -17.21 3.73 6.64
N ARG A 159 -16.14 3.15 6.05
CA ARG A 159 -16.16 1.75 5.58
C ARG A 159 -16.54 0.80 6.70
N ALA A 160 -15.88 0.89 7.85
CA ALA A 160 -16.12 0.01 8.98
C ALA A 160 -17.57 0.11 9.47
N LEU A 161 -18.14 1.31 9.54
CA LEU A 161 -19.55 1.51 9.94
C LEU A 161 -20.52 0.89 8.92
N LEU A 162 -20.27 1.07 7.63
CA LEU A 162 -21.06 0.47 6.56
C LEU A 162 -20.95 -1.06 6.57
N ALA A 163 -19.73 -1.59 6.75
CA ALA A 163 -19.45 -3.02 6.76
C ALA A 163 -20.07 -3.78 7.95
N ILE A 164 -20.59 -3.08 8.98
CA ILE A 164 -21.39 -3.71 10.03
C ILE A 164 -22.70 -4.29 9.46
N ARG A 165 -23.25 -3.67 8.39
CA ARG A 165 -24.57 -4.01 7.83
C ARG A 165 -24.53 -4.52 6.40
N MET A 166 -23.42 -4.40 5.71
CA MET A 166 -23.26 -4.81 4.31
C MET A 166 -21.91 -5.48 4.07
N ASP A 167 -21.74 -6.08 2.90
CA ASP A 167 -20.49 -6.69 2.47
C ASP A 167 -19.35 -5.67 2.44
N TYR A 168 -18.13 -6.13 2.80
CA TYR A 168 -16.94 -5.29 2.94
C TYR A 168 -16.54 -4.59 1.62
N VAL A 169 -16.66 -5.30 0.49
CA VAL A 169 -16.35 -4.76 -0.84
C VAL A 169 -17.30 -3.62 -1.18
N ARG A 170 -18.61 -3.83 -0.98
CA ARG A 170 -19.63 -2.80 -1.20
C ARG A 170 -19.45 -1.61 -0.27
N ALA A 171 -19.15 -1.86 1.01
CA ALA A 171 -18.87 -0.80 1.98
C ALA A 171 -17.68 0.06 1.54
N THR A 172 -16.60 -0.58 1.05
CA THR A 172 -15.43 0.10 0.52
C THR A 172 -15.77 0.94 -0.71
N GLN A 173 -16.56 0.40 -1.63
CA GLN A 173 -16.94 1.09 -2.85
C GLN A 173 -17.80 2.33 -2.58
N ILE A 174 -18.75 2.22 -1.64
CA ILE A 174 -19.57 3.37 -1.21
C ILE A 174 -18.69 4.44 -0.54
N ALA A 175 -17.79 4.05 0.37
CA ALA A 175 -16.89 4.98 1.03
C ALA A 175 -15.93 5.66 0.02
N ALA A 176 -15.44 4.91 -0.98
CA ALA A 176 -14.61 5.45 -2.05
C ALA A 176 -15.38 6.44 -2.93
N ASN A 177 -16.62 6.12 -3.31
CA ASN A 177 -17.49 7.01 -4.12
C ASN A 177 -17.79 8.31 -3.36
N ILE A 178 -18.06 8.25 -2.06
CA ILE A 178 -18.24 9.45 -1.22
C ILE A 178 -16.95 10.27 -1.19
N GLY A 179 -15.78 9.63 -1.01
CA GLY A 179 -14.47 10.29 -1.07
C GLY A 179 -14.20 10.97 -2.41
N GLN A 180 -14.53 10.31 -3.53
CA GLN A 180 -14.40 10.89 -4.87
C GLN A 180 -15.36 12.06 -5.09
N GLY A 181 -16.60 11.99 -4.58
CA GLY A 181 -17.53 13.10 -4.57
C GLY A 181 -16.99 14.31 -3.82
N MET A 182 -16.40 14.10 -2.64
CA MET A 182 -15.73 15.16 -1.88
C MET A 182 -14.52 15.73 -2.63
N ALA A 183 -13.72 14.87 -3.24
CA ALA A 183 -12.58 15.29 -4.06
C ALA A 183 -13.03 16.17 -5.23
N PHE A 184 -14.11 15.81 -5.88
CA PHE A 184 -14.71 16.65 -6.95
C PHE A 184 -15.11 18.04 -6.43
N ILE A 185 -15.77 18.11 -5.27
CA ILE A 185 -16.16 19.37 -4.65
C ILE A 185 -14.90 20.21 -4.31
N PHE A 186 -13.87 19.59 -3.70
CA PHE A 186 -12.61 20.29 -3.40
C PHE A 186 -11.91 20.79 -4.67
N GLY A 187 -11.91 19.98 -5.74
CA GLY A 187 -11.36 20.39 -7.04
C GLY A 187 -12.10 21.60 -7.63
N MET A 188 -13.43 21.58 -7.62
CA MET A 188 -14.26 22.69 -8.08
C MET A 188 -14.02 23.96 -7.26
N LEU A 189 -14.01 23.85 -5.92
CA LEU A 189 -13.71 24.98 -5.03
C LEU A 189 -12.28 25.50 -5.24
N GLY A 190 -11.33 24.61 -5.54
CA GLY A 190 -9.94 24.98 -5.84
C GLY A 190 -9.81 25.73 -7.16
N LEU A 191 -10.55 25.32 -8.21
CA LEU A 191 -10.52 25.95 -9.52
C LEU A 191 -11.26 27.26 -9.57
N LEU A 192 -12.49 27.29 -9.03
CA LEU A 192 -13.36 28.48 -9.08
C LEU A 192 -13.05 29.50 -8.01
N GLY A 193 -12.21 29.14 -7.02
CA GLY A 193 -12.02 29.92 -5.81
C GLY A 193 -13.24 29.84 -4.86
N PHE A 194 -12.99 29.94 -3.56
CA PHE A 194 -14.07 29.98 -2.59
C PHE A 194 -14.77 31.35 -2.69
N MET A 195 -16.08 31.37 -2.98
CA MET A 195 -16.90 32.56 -3.13
C MET A 195 -16.38 33.63 -4.13
N GLY A 196 -15.79 33.18 -5.23
CA GLY A 196 -15.24 34.09 -6.27
C GLY A 196 -13.83 34.63 -5.97
N GLY A 197 -13.14 34.03 -4.99
CA GLY A 197 -11.74 34.29 -4.68
C GLY A 197 -10.78 33.74 -5.75
N PRO A 198 -9.47 33.92 -5.59
CA PRO A 198 -8.48 33.37 -6.50
C PRO A 198 -8.44 31.85 -6.43
N MET A 199 -8.00 31.22 -7.52
CA MET A 199 -7.74 29.78 -7.60
C MET A 199 -6.81 29.32 -6.47
N ASN A 200 -7.14 28.19 -5.85
CA ASN A 200 -6.37 27.61 -4.75
C ASN A 200 -5.69 26.30 -5.19
N PRO A 201 -4.40 26.34 -5.60
CA PRO A 201 -3.69 25.16 -6.08
C PRO A 201 -3.56 24.06 -5.02
N LEU A 202 -3.49 24.42 -3.73
CA LEU A 202 -3.39 23.46 -2.64
C LEU A 202 -4.67 22.62 -2.53
N LEU A 203 -5.84 23.25 -2.70
CA LEU A 203 -7.12 22.54 -2.64
C LEU A 203 -7.29 21.59 -3.83
N ILE A 204 -6.79 21.97 -5.01
CA ILE A 204 -6.73 21.10 -6.20
C ILE A 204 -5.82 19.89 -5.93
N LEU A 205 -4.64 20.13 -5.35
CA LEU A 205 -3.71 19.05 -5.00
C LEU A 205 -4.36 18.06 -4.00
N ILE A 206 -5.05 18.57 -2.98
CA ILE A 206 -5.79 17.75 -2.01
C ILE A 206 -6.88 16.94 -2.73
N ALA A 207 -7.62 17.56 -3.65
CA ALA A 207 -8.65 16.87 -4.43
C ALA A 207 -8.09 15.70 -5.24
N VAL A 208 -6.97 15.90 -5.94
CA VAL A 208 -6.29 14.83 -6.70
C VAL A 208 -5.82 13.72 -5.76
N PHE A 209 -5.22 14.07 -4.63
CA PHE A 209 -4.74 13.09 -3.64
C PHE A 209 -5.89 12.25 -3.07
N VAL A 210 -7.00 12.86 -2.71
CA VAL A 210 -8.20 12.16 -2.20
C VAL A 210 -8.81 11.27 -3.27
N TRP A 211 -8.92 11.76 -4.50
CA TRP A 211 -9.45 10.97 -5.62
C TRP A 211 -8.62 9.72 -5.87
N MET A 212 -7.31 9.88 -5.98
CA MET A 212 -6.39 8.76 -6.21
C MET A 212 -6.39 7.77 -5.04
N GLY A 213 -6.37 8.25 -3.80
CA GLY A 213 -6.41 7.39 -2.61
C GLY A 213 -7.70 6.58 -2.51
N ALA A 214 -8.85 7.19 -2.81
CA ALA A 214 -10.13 6.50 -2.83
C ALA A 214 -10.19 5.43 -3.92
N ALA A 215 -9.70 5.72 -5.12
CA ALA A 215 -9.63 4.77 -6.22
C ALA A 215 -8.72 3.59 -5.89
N GLN A 216 -7.54 3.86 -5.32
CA GLN A 216 -6.56 2.84 -4.95
C GLN A 216 -7.09 1.89 -3.87
N GLU A 217 -7.75 2.42 -2.82
CA GLU A 217 -8.32 1.60 -1.75
C GLU A 217 -9.44 0.69 -2.28
N SER A 218 -10.33 1.22 -3.14
CA SER A 218 -11.40 0.44 -3.76
C SER A 218 -10.83 -0.69 -4.64
N ASN A 219 -9.86 -0.38 -5.49
CA ASN A 219 -9.22 -1.36 -6.36
C ASN A 219 -8.52 -2.47 -5.57
N MET A 220 -7.78 -2.11 -4.51
CA MET A 220 -7.08 -3.07 -3.66
C MET A 220 -8.04 -4.08 -3.01
N VAL A 221 -9.18 -3.61 -2.50
CA VAL A 221 -10.17 -4.48 -1.87
C VAL A 221 -10.86 -5.38 -2.90
N GLN A 222 -11.15 -4.88 -4.10
CA GLN A 222 -11.72 -5.69 -5.18
C GLN A 222 -10.77 -6.80 -5.62
N VAL A 223 -9.49 -6.47 -5.86
CA VAL A 223 -8.45 -7.45 -6.21
C VAL A 223 -8.32 -8.51 -5.12
N LYS A 224 -8.23 -8.08 -3.85
CA LYS A 224 -8.15 -9.00 -2.73
C LYS A 224 -9.36 -9.93 -2.65
N SER A 225 -10.57 -9.42 -2.85
CA SER A 225 -11.79 -10.20 -2.83
C SER A 225 -11.88 -11.20 -3.99
N ALA A 226 -11.46 -10.80 -5.19
CA ALA A 226 -11.45 -11.67 -6.36
C ALA A 226 -10.46 -12.84 -6.20
N LEU A 227 -9.27 -12.57 -5.64
CA LEU A 227 -8.21 -13.57 -5.49
C LEU A 227 -8.34 -14.42 -4.22
N GLY A 228 -9.03 -13.93 -3.19
CA GLY A 228 -9.02 -14.54 -1.85
C GLY A 228 -9.70 -15.92 -1.74
N HIS A 229 -10.45 -16.34 -2.76
CA HIS A 229 -11.12 -17.64 -2.80
C HIS A 229 -10.59 -18.56 -3.91
N THR A 230 -9.68 -18.07 -4.75
CA THR A 230 -9.16 -18.78 -5.91
C THR A 230 -7.86 -19.50 -5.56
N ARG A 231 -7.78 -20.79 -5.85
CA ARG A 231 -6.56 -21.58 -5.67
C ARG A 231 -5.66 -21.46 -6.89
N VAL A 232 -4.36 -21.56 -6.68
CA VAL A 232 -3.34 -21.50 -7.74
C VAL A 232 -3.59 -22.57 -8.81
N GLY A 233 -3.97 -23.78 -8.40
CA GLY A 233 -4.28 -24.88 -9.33
C GLY A 233 -5.44 -24.59 -10.31
N GLN A 234 -6.32 -23.63 -9.99
CA GLN A 234 -7.42 -23.22 -10.89
C GLN A 234 -6.96 -22.20 -11.93
N LEU A 235 -5.85 -21.53 -11.68
CA LEU A 235 -5.35 -20.42 -12.49
C LEU A 235 -4.03 -20.72 -13.18
N MET A 236 -3.30 -21.74 -12.73
CA MET A 236 -2.00 -22.09 -13.28
C MET A 236 -2.10 -22.47 -14.76
N ILE A 237 -1.07 -22.14 -15.51
CA ILE A 237 -0.86 -22.56 -16.89
C ILE A 237 -0.35 -24.00 -16.86
N THR A 238 -1.04 -24.91 -17.52
CA THR A 238 -0.69 -26.33 -17.58
C THR A 238 -0.01 -26.72 -18.90
N ASP A 239 -0.19 -25.93 -19.97
CA ASP A 239 0.56 -26.10 -21.22
C ASP A 239 1.79 -25.18 -21.19
N PHE A 240 2.89 -25.72 -20.72
CA PHE A 240 4.18 -25.03 -20.60
C PHE A 240 5.32 -25.94 -21.04
N ARG A 241 6.47 -25.33 -21.38
CA ARG A 241 7.69 -26.00 -21.78
C ARG A 241 8.70 -26.00 -20.64
N THR A 242 9.43 -27.08 -20.51
CA THR A 242 10.53 -27.22 -19.54
C THR A 242 11.86 -27.37 -20.28
N LEU A 243 12.92 -27.08 -19.59
CA LEU A 243 14.30 -27.31 -20.05
C LEU A 243 14.99 -28.32 -19.13
N ALA A 244 15.93 -29.06 -19.67
CA ALA A 244 16.88 -29.85 -18.88
C ALA A 244 18.14 -29.00 -18.58
N PRO A 245 18.87 -29.25 -17.48
CA PRO A 245 20.10 -28.53 -17.16
C PRO A 245 21.16 -28.57 -18.27
N GLU A 246 21.23 -29.67 -19.02
CA GLU A 246 22.13 -29.94 -20.15
C GLU A 246 21.67 -29.34 -21.47
N ASP A 247 20.43 -28.84 -21.58
CA ASP A 247 19.96 -28.13 -22.77
C ASP A 247 20.79 -26.85 -23.00
N THR A 248 20.93 -26.45 -24.26
CA THR A 248 21.67 -25.22 -24.60
C THR A 248 20.80 -23.97 -24.51
N LEU A 249 21.43 -22.82 -24.31
CA LEU A 249 20.70 -21.53 -24.36
C LEU A 249 20.06 -21.29 -25.74
N SER A 250 20.64 -21.85 -26.83
CA SER A 250 20.04 -21.84 -28.17
C SER A 250 18.65 -22.44 -28.17
N ARG A 251 18.49 -23.62 -27.52
CA ARG A 251 17.19 -24.29 -27.39
C ARG A 251 16.19 -23.41 -26.59
N ALA A 252 16.66 -22.76 -25.54
CA ALA A 252 15.81 -21.83 -24.77
C ALA A 252 15.35 -20.64 -25.63
N VAL A 253 16.22 -20.13 -26.51
CA VAL A 253 15.85 -19.06 -27.48
C VAL A 253 14.79 -19.55 -28.44
N ASP A 254 14.94 -20.75 -29.01
CA ASP A 254 13.96 -21.34 -29.93
C ASP A 254 12.58 -21.46 -29.26
N LEU A 255 12.53 -21.91 -27.99
CA LEU A 255 11.30 -21.99 -27.23
C LEU A 255 10.72 -20.59 -26.93
N LEU A 256 11.56 -19.62 -26.57
CA LEU A 256 11.13 -18.23 -26.30
C LEU A 256 10.51 -17.56 -27.53
N LEU A 257 11.04 -17.85 -28.73
CA LEU A 257 10.56 -17.27 -29.99
C LEU A 257 9.34 -18.00 -30.58
N THR A 258 9.16 -19.28 -30.23
CA THR A 258 8.07 -20.11 -30.78
C THR A 258 6.87 -20.23 -29.82
N THR A 259 7.02 -19.81 -28.57
CA THR A 259 5.95 -19.87 -27.55
C THR A 259 5.74 -18.49 -26.93
N HIS A 260 4.66 -18.34 -26.14
CA HIS A 260 4.43 -17.11 -25.33
C HIS A 260 5.12 -17.17 -23.97
N GLN A 261 5.82 -18.26 -23.66
CA GLN A 261 6.46 -18.48 -22.36
C GLN A 261 7.76 -17.68 -22.27
N GLN A 262 7.91 -16.91 -21.19
CA GLN A 262 9.08 -16.05 -20.98
C GLN A 262 10.12 -16.65 -20.03
N ASP A 263 9.68 -17.45 -19.07
CA ASP A 263 10.52 -18.09 -18.08
C ASP A 263 10.30 -19.62 -18.13
N PHE A 264 11.38 -20.37 -18.05
CA PHE A 264 11.36 -21.81 -18.23
C PHE A 264 11.77 -22.52 -16.94
N PRO A 265 10.93 -23.38 -16.34
CA PRO A 265 11.36 -24.26 -15.27
C PRO A 265 12.38 -25.28 -15.81
N VAL A 266 13.47 -25.42 -15.08
CA VAL A 266 14.51 -26.43 -15.38
C VAL A 266 14.25 -27.63 -14.51
N VAL A 267 14.09 -28.79 -15.15
CA VAL A 267 13.58 -30.01 -14.50
C VAL A 267 14.51 -31.17 -14.66
N VAL A 268 14.72 -31.92 -13.57
CA VAL A 268 15.42 -33.21 -13.56
C VAL A 268 14.51 -34.24 -12.88
N SER A 269 14.20 -35.32 -13.59
CA SER A 269 13.34 -36.42 -13.07
C SER A 269 12.01 -35.89 -12.42
N GLY A 270 11.35 -34.92 -13.07
CA GLY A 270 10.07 -34.34 -12.61
C GLY A 270 10.19 -33.30 -11.51
N ARG A 271 11.38 -33.02 -11.01
CA ARG A 271 11.63 -32.01 -9.97
C ARG A 271 12.25 -30.75 -10.56
N VAL A 272 11.76 -29.59 -10.15
CA VAL A 272 12.34 -28.33 -10.54
C VAL A 272 13.66 -28.11 -9.79
N VAL A 273 14.75 -27.91 -10.54
CA VAL A 273 16.10 -27.67 -10.01
C VAL A 273 16.55 -26.22 -10.22
N GLY A 274 15.83 -25.45 -11.04
CA GLY A 274 16.11 -24.05 -11.32
C GLY A 274 15.02 -23.43 -12.19
N VAL A 275 15.12 -22.14 -12.42
CA VAL A 275 14.29 -21.39 -13.37
C VAL A 275 15.20 -20.58 -14.26
N LEU A 276 15.08 -20.73 -15.57
CA LEU A 276 15.74 -19.87 -16.55
C LEU A 276 14.80 -18.70 -16.87
N THR A 277 15.04 -17.56 -16.26
CA THR A 277 14.26 -16.34 -16.55
C THR A 277 14.70 -15.74 -17.88
N ARG A 278 13.80 -15.00 -18.55
CA ARG A 278 14.15 -14.23 -19.77
C ARG A 278 15.36 -13.33 -19.54
N SER A 279 15.48 -12.71 -18.37
CA SER A 279 16.61 -11.85 -18.03
C SER A 279 17.91 -12.63 -17.93
N ALA A 280 17.89 -13.81 -17.29
CA ALA A 280 19.04 -14.69 -17.16
C ALA A 280 19.47 -15.25 -18.51
N LEU A 281 18.51 -15.62 -19.38
CA LEU A 281 18.78 -16.07 -20.76
C LEU A 281 19.52 -14.99 -21.55
N VAL A 282 19.00 -13.75 -21.57
CA VAL A 282 19.63 -12.64 -22.32
C VAL A 282 21.04 -12.34 -21.78
N GLN A 283 21.22 -12.34 -20.46
CA GLN A 283 22.55 -12.14 -19.86
C GLN A 283 23.50 -13.30 -20.16
N GLY A 284 23.05 -14.55 -20.13
CA GLY A 284 23.82 -15.73 -20.47
C GLY A 284 24.29 -15.69 -21.91
N LEU A 285 23.40 -15.37 -22.84
CA LEU A 285 23.75 -15.21 -24.28
C LEU A 285 24.80 -14.13 -24.51
N ALA A 286 24.65 -12.99 -23.84
CA ALA A 286 25.57 -11.84 -24.02
C ALA A 286 26.98 -12.11 -23.46
N ARG A 287 27.10 -12.90 -22.39
CA ARG A 287 28.36 -13.16 -21.68
C ARG A 287 29.08 -14.40 -22.16
N LEU A 288 28.35 -15.45 -22.48
CA LEU A 288 28.87 -16.81 -22.56
C LEU A 288 28.52 -17.53 -23.87
N GLY A 289 27.63 -16.95 -24.69
CA GLY A 289 27.23 -17.49 -26.00
C GLY A 289 26.09 -18.50 -25.95
N SER A 290 25.58 -18.88 -27.14
CA SER A 290 24.35 -19.68 -27.31
C SER A 290 24.49 -21.18 -26.99
N GLN A 291 25.70 -21.70 -27.00
CA GLN A 291 25.97 -23.12 -26.76
C GLN A 291 26.15 -23.49 -25.27
N LEU A 292 26.07 -22.52 -24.40
CA LEU A 292 26.20 -22.73 -22.97
C LEU A 292 25.03 -23.62 -22.45
N PRO A 293 25.30 -24.56 -21.51
CA PRO A 293 24.23 -25.27 -20.82
C PRO A 293 23.34 -24.36 -20.00
N VAL A 294 22.05 -24.67 -19.95
CA VAL A 294 21.05 -23.94 -19.12
C VAL A 294 21.45 -23.91 -17.65
N ALA A 295 22.09 -24.97 -17.15
CA ALA A 295 22.57 -25.06 -15.78
C ALA A 295 23.47 -23.90 -15.34
N ASP A 296 24.26 -23.31 -16.27
CA ASP A 296 25.20 -22.23 -15.99
C ASP A 296 24.54 -20.85 -15.99
N ALA A 297 23.31 -20.73 -16.53
CA ALA A 297 22.56 -19.48 -16.62
C ALA A 297 21.29 -19.46 -15.76
N MET A 298 20.78 -20.63 -15.33
CA MET A 298 19.55 -20.71 -14.55
C MET A 298 19.72 -20.14 -13.13
N GLU A 299 18.64 -19.61 -12.60
CA GLU A 299 18.53 -19.21 -11.19
C GLU A 299 18.24 -20.46 -10.34
N GLN A 300 19.14 -20.77 -9.41
CA GLN A 300 18.98 -21.92 -8.48
C GLN A 300 18.21 -21.51 -7.22
N GLN A 301 18.18 -20.21 -6.88
CA GLN A 301 17.37 -19.68 -5.79
C GLN A 301 16.04 -19.14 -6.36
N PHE A 302 15.05 -19.99 -6.41
CA PHE A 302 13.72 -19.67 -6.93
C PHE A 302 12.64 -19.96 -5.90
N GLN A 303 11.47 -19.36 -6.09
CA GLN A 303 10.28 -19.62 -5.27
C GLN A 303 9.33 -20.53 -6.05
N THR A 304 8.59 -21.35 -5.31
CA THR A 304 7.52 -22.19 -5.83
C THR A 304 6.20 -21.87 -5.14
N ALA A 305 5.09 -22.17 -5.79
CA ALA A 305 3.76 -22.17 -5.19
C ALA A 305 3.23 -23.61 -5.13
N ASP A 306 2.37 -23.90 -4.18
CA ASP A 306 1.59 -25.13 -4.18
C ASP A 306 0.27 -24.90 -4.93
N ALA A 307 -0.23 -25.92 -5.64
CA ALA A 307 -1.52 -25.81 -6.34
C ALA A 307 -2.69 -25.50 -5.40
N ASP A 308 -2.58 -25.86 -4.13
CA ASP A 308 -3.57 -25.58 -3.09
C ASP A 308 -3.43 -24.19 -2.42
N ASP A 309 -2.32 -23.47 -2.70
CA ASP A 309 -2.12 -22.12 -2.21
C ASP A 309 -3.24 -21.17 -2.72
N LEU A 310 -3.56 -20.14 -1.93
CA LEU A 310 -4.43 -19.07 -2.39
C LEU A 310 -3.68 -18.13 -3.35
N VAL A 311 -4.31 -17.78 -4.46
CA VAL A 311 -3.71 -16.88 -5.47
C VAL A 311 -3.33 -15.54 -4.87
N GLU A 312 -4.09 -15.01 -3.90
CA GLU A 312 -3.77 -13.76 -3.18
C GLU A 312 -2.34 -13.79 -2.57
N ALA A 313 -2.01 -14.88 -1.87
CA ALA A 313 -0.71 -15.03 -1.23
C ALA A 313 0.45 -15.14 -2.25
N VAL A 314 0.21 -15.83 -3.35
CA VAL A 314 1.18 -16.02 -4.43
C VAL A 314 1.33 -14.73 -5.25
N PHE A 315 0.25 -14.04 -5.55
CA PHE A 315 0.26 -12.78 -6.30
C PHE A 315 1.07 -11.69 -5.59
N THR A 316 0.98 -11.61 -4.27
CA THR A 316 1.82 -10.68 -3.49
C THR A 316 3.32 -10.94 -3.68
N ARG A 317 3.72 -12.21 -3.86
CA ARG A 317 5.12 -12.59 -4.16
C ARG A 317 5.51 -12.29 -5.61
N LEU A 318 4.57 -12.47 -6.55
CA LEU A 318 4.77 -12.19 -7.99
C LEU A 318 4.87 -10.68 -8.31
N GLN A 319 4.40 -9.79 -7.44
CA GLN A 319 4.53 -8.34 -7.61
C GLN A 319 5.94 -7.81 -7.27
N GLY A 320 6.87 -8.67 -6.85
CA GLY A 320 8.27 -8.31 -6.63
C GLY A 320 8.97 -7.89 -7.94
N PRO A 321 10.03 -7.06 -7.86
CA PRO A 321 10.70 -6.52 -9.05
C PRO A 321 11.40 -7.58 -9.92
N THR A 322 11.70 -8.74 -9.34
CA THR A 322 12.48 -9.81 -9.99
C THR A 322 11.67 -11.04 -10.35
N LEU A 323 10.51 -11.26 -9.73
CA LEU A 323 9.75 -12.49 -9.87
C LEU A 323 8.47 -12.25 -10.67
N ARG A 324 8.44 -12.66 -11.95
CA ARG A 324 7.27 -12.52 -12.83
C ARG A 324 6.50 -13.82 -13.03
N SER A 325 7.16 -14.95 -12.78
CA SER A 325 6.58 -16.28 -12.90
C SER A 325 7.07 -17.19 -11.77
N MET A 326 6.29 -18.22 -11.45
CA MET A 326 6.59 -19.15 -10.38
C MET A 326 6.15 -20.56 -10.78
N PRO A 327 7.03 -21.59 -10.66
CA PRO A 327 6.63 -22.97 -10.82
C PRO A 327 5.59 -23.37 -9.76
N VAL A 328 4.55 -24.06 -10.19
CA VAL A 328 3.50 -24.60 -9.32
C VAL A 328 3.72 -26.08 -9.11
N LEU A 329 3.78 -26.49 -7.86
CA LEU A 329 3.96 -27.87 -7.48
C LEU A 329 2.63 -28.51 -7.04
N TRP A 330 2.48 -29.79 -7.36
CA TRP A 330 1.44 -30.66 -6.83
C TRP A 330 2.11 -31.95 -6.33
N ASN A 331 1.94 -32.24 -5.04
CA ASN A 331 2.62 -33.39 -4.40
C ASN A 331 4.14 -33.39 -4.62
N GLY A 332 4.77 -32.23 -4.67
CA GLY A 332 6.22 -32.07 -4.86
C GLY A 332 6.71 -32.23 -6.32
N GLN A 333 5.82 -32.45 -7.28
CA GLN A 333 6.12 -32.48 -8.71
C GLN A 333 5.63 -31.22 -9.40
N LEU A 334 6.29 -30.85 -10.50
CA LEU A 334 5.90 -29.69 -11.30
C LEU A 334 4.56 -29.95 -12.00
N ALA A 335 3.52 -29.19 -11.65
CA ALA A 335 2.17 -29.31 -12.20
C ALA A 335 1.81 -28.17 -13.15
N GLY A 336 2.42 -27.00 -13.01
CA GLY A 336 2.09 -25.83 -13.81
C GLY A 336 3.03 -24.66 -13.56
N MET A 337 2.67 -23.52 -14.17
CA MET A 337 3.30 -22.23 -13.96
C MET A 337 2.22 -21.19 -13.60
N ILE A 338 2.53 -20.26 -12.71
CA ILE A 338 1.69 -19.10 -12.48
C ILE A 338 2.49 -17.83 -12.77
N THR A 339 1.90 -16.88 -13.49
CA THR A 339 2.54 -15.63 -13.86
C THR A 339 1.71 -14.43 -13.38
N ALA A 340 2.36 -13.28 -13.19
CA ALA A 340 1.65 -12.04 -12.87
C ALA A 340 0.67 -11.63 -13.97
N GLU A 341 1.00 -11.91 -15.25
CA GLU A 341 0.17 -11.64 -16.41
C GLU A 341 -1.12 -12.48 -16.38
N ASN A 342 -1.00 -13.78 -16.16
CA ASN A 342 -2.13 -14.70 -16.06
C ASN A 342 -3.08 -14.35 -14.90
N VAL A 343 -2.55 -13.94 -13.74
CA VAL A 343 -3.38 -13.42 -12.65
C VAL A 343 -4.06 -12.10 -13.04
N GLY A 344 -3.35 -11.23 -13.76
CA GLY A 344 -3.90 -9.97 -14.29
C GLY A 344 -5.06 -10.20 -15.27
N GLU A 345 -4.92 -11.16 -16.19
CA GLU A 345 -5.99 -11.55 -17.14
C GLU A 345 -7.23 -12.09 -16.40
N TYR A 346 -7.01 -12.94 -15.40
CA TYR A 346 -8.11 -13.43 -14.57
C TYR A 346 -8.86 -12.29 -13.87
N LEU A 347 -8.14 -11.32 -13.30
CA LEU A 347 -8.76 -10.15 -12.67
C LEU A 347 -9.58 -9.31 -13.66
N MET A 348 -9.10 -9.15 -14.89
CA MET A 348 -9.85 -8.43 -15.95
C MET A 348 -11.13 -9.18 -16.32
N ILE A 349 -11.08 -10.51 -16.46
CA ILE A 349 -12.23 -11.34 -16.74
C ILE A 349 -13.25 -11.28 -15.59
N GLU A 350 -12.78 -11.43 -14.35
CA GLU A 350 -13.64 -11.33 -13.15
C GLU A 350 -14.32 -9.95 -13.06
N ALA A 351 -13.59 -8.87 -13.34
CA ALA A 351 -14.15 -7.52 -13.35
C ALA A 351 -15.22 -7.34 -14.43
N ALA A 352 -15.03 -7.92 -15.62
CA ALA A 352 -16.01 -7.89 -16.69
C ALA A 352 -17.28 -8.67 -16.33
N LEU A 353 -17.15 -9.86 -15.75
CA LEU A 353 -18.24 -10.73 -15.33
C LEU A 353 -19.03 -10.18 -14.12
N HIS A 354 -18.40 -9.34 -13.28
CA HIS A 354 -19.11 -8.66 -12.18
C HIS A 354 -20.12 -7.63 -12.67
N ASN A 355 -19.91 -7.09 -13.88
CA ASN A 355 -20.84 -6.15 -14.50
C ASN A 355 -22.06 -6.83 -15.14
N ASP A 356 -22.00 -8.17 -15.38
CA ASP A 356 -23.14 -8.97 -15.86
C ASP A 356 -23.30 -10.28 -15.05
N PRO A 357 -24.18 -10.31 -14.05
CA PRO A 357 -24.40 -11.49 -13.20
C PRO A 357 -24.91 -12.74 -13.95
N ASN A 358 -25.49 -12.59 -15.16
CA ASN A 358 -25.99 -13.71 -15.93
C ASN A 358 -24.89 -14.43 -16.72
N GLU A 359 -23.83 -13.74 -17.15
CA GLU A 359 -22.69 -14.35 -17.83
C GLU A 359 -21.81 -15.17 -16.87
N ARG A 360 -21.75 -14.81 -15.61
CA ARG A 360 -20.97 -15.54 -14.58
C ARG A 360 -21.35 -17.02 -14.48
N ARG A 361 -22.63 -17.35 -14.69
CA ARG A 361 -23.15 -18.74 -14.65
C ARG A 361 -22.71 -19.58 -15.83
N ASN A 362 -22.37 -18.97 -16.95
CA ASN A 362 -22.09 -19.67 -18.22
C ASN A 362 -20.59 -19.82 -18.50
N LEU A 363 -19.71 -18.98 -17.94
CA LEU A 363 -18.30 -18.93 -18.29
C LEU A 363 -17.37 -19.54 -17.22
N MET A 364 -17.84 -19.69 -15.99
CA MET A 364 -17.09 -20.42 -14.97
C MET A 364 -17.42 -21.89 -15.08
N PRO A 365 -16.54 -22.75 -15.60
CA PRO A 365 -16.73 -24.17 -15.49
C PRO A 365 -16.71 -24.53 -14.01
N ALA A 366 -17.78 -25.17 -13.54
CA ALA A 366 -17.78 -25.95 -12.30
C ALA A 366 -16.84 -27.15 -12.50
N GLY A 367 -15.56 -26.88 -12.70
CA GLY A 367 -14.56 -27.86 -13.11
C GLY A 367 -13.39 -27.85 -12.14
N ARG A 368 -13.43 -28.78 -11.18
CA ARG A 368 -12.20 -29.41 -10.69
C ARG A 368 -11.37 -29.81 -11.92
N VAL A 369 -10.14 -29.30 -12.03
CA VAL A 369 -9.13 -29.97 -12.84
C VAL A 369 -9.02 -31.36 -12.23
N GLN A 370 -9.63 -32.36 -12.87
CA GLN A 370 -9.38 -33.77 -12.53
C GLN A 370 -7.95 -34.03 -13.01
N PHE A 371 -7.03 -34.04 -12.06
CA PHE A 371 -5.72 -34.61 -12.30
C PHE A 371 -5.95 -36.10 -12.60
N ALA A 372 -5.80 -36.49 -13.88
CA ALA A 372 -5.80 -37.88 -14.25
C ALA A 372 -4.59 -38.53 -13.57
N ASP A 373 -4.84 -39.49 -12.69
CA ASP A 373 -3.83 -40.44 -12.23
C ASP A 373 -3.21 -41.12 -13.45
N LYS A 374 -1.98 -40.73 -13.76
CA LYS A 374 -1.11 -41.46 -14.68
C LYS A 374 0.22 -41.76 -14.01
#